data_915401ba05e0c8d182662de43ef48f47
#
_entry.id   915401ba05e0c8d182662de43ef48f47
#
_cell.length_a   1.000
_cell.length_b   1.000
_cell.length_c   1.000
_cell.angle_alpha   90.00
_cell.angle_beta   90.00
_cell.angle_gamma   90.00
#
_symmetry.space_group_name_H-M   'P 1'
#
loop_
_entity.id
_entity.type
_entity.pdbx_description
1 polymer ?
#
loop_
_entity_poly.entity_id
_entity_poly.type
_entity_poly.pdbx_seq_one_letter_code
_entity_poly.pdbx_strand_id
1 'polypeptide(L)'
;FGVLGRRINGSIDFYNHVTPNAFYSANYSALAGSGSETLQQNAAVLRNRGLEIELSFDIIRTDDMTLNFTTNGTHYRTTLIEVPEENIPDNTNLDLPQGTWQAGVGSFSASGAGGASIGYLRGEGRDWYNIYLYKYAGVDKESGLPMYWHRVTNADLGLNDDGTARSAGYDHNGRYKDLKAGENVKTLVSSDASLYEMGS
;
A
#
# COMPACT_ATOMS: atom_id res chain seq x y z
N PHE A 1 -11.45 -6.75 32.68
CA PHE A 1 -12.75 -7.13 33.25
C PHE A 1 -12.80 -8.61 33.59
N GLY A 2 -13.71 -8.98 34.46
CA GLY A 2 -13.97 -10.40 34.81
C GLY A 2 -15.45 -10.59 35.12
N VAL A 3 -16.09 -11.58 34.51
CA VAL A 3 -17.52 -11.87 34.64
C VAL A 3 -17.77 -13.37 34.94
N LEU A 4 -19.02 -13.70 35.30
CA LEU A 4 -19.44 -15.07 35.64
C LEU A 4 -18.54 -15.75 36.70
N GLY A 5 -18.30 -15.08 37.82
CA GLY A 5 -17.44 -15.59 38.88
C GLY A 5 -15.97 -15.73 38.43
N ARG A 6 -15.50 -14.86 37.56
CA ARG A 6 -14.18 -14.87 36.93
C ARG A 6 -13.93 -16.04 35.97
N ARG A 7 -14.98 -16.64 35.45
CA ARG A 7 -14.85 -17.65 34.40
C ARG A 7 -14.51 -17.05 33.04
N ILE A 8 -14.84 -15.76 32.84
CA ILE A 8 -14.44 -15.00 31.67
C ILE A 8 -13.64 -13.80 32.17
N ASN A 9 -12.40 -13.71 31.77
CA ASN A 9 -11.50 -12.62 32.09
C ASN A 9 -10.96 -12.05 30.81
N GLY A 10 -10.64 -10.76 30.78
CA GLY A 10 -10.02 -10.16 29.62
C GLY A 10 -9.71 -8.69 29.76
N SER A 11 -8.98 -8.20 28.81
CA SER A 11 -8.72 -6.78 28.59
C SER A 11 -9.13 -6.37 27.17
N ILE A 12 -9.52 -5.13 27.03
CA ILE A 12 -9.74 -4.47 25.74
C ILE A 12 -9.05 -3.12 25.88
N ASP A 13 -8.05 -2.93 25.07
CA ASP A 13 -7.21 -1.74 25.10
C ASP A 13 -7.28 -1.04 23.73
N PHE A 14 -7.62 0.23 23.77
CA PHE A 14 -7.60 1.11 22.59
C PHE A 14 -6.51 2.17 22.78
N TYR A 15 -5.64 2.30 21.80
CA TYR A 15 -4.61 3.31 21.81
C TYR A 15 -4.60 4.17 20.55
N ASN A 16 -4.16 5.42 20.72
CA ASN A 16 -3.92 6.36 19.65
C ASN A 16 -2.64 7.13 20.01
N HIS A 17 -1.56 6.74 19.39
CA HIS A 17 -0.24 7.33 19.62
C HIS A 17 0.21 8.14 18.41
N VAL A 18 0.64 9.38 18.65
CA VAL A 18 1.23 10.25 17.63
C VAL A 18 2.70 10.39 17.94
N THR A 19 3.53 10.08 16.96
CA THR A 19 4.98 10.27 17.02
C THR A 19 5.35 11.46 16.14
N PRO A 20 5.51 12.65 16.72
CA PRO A 20 6.04 13.80 16.00
C PRO A 20 7.55 13.63 15.81
N ASN A 21 8.09 14.33 14.83
CA ASN A 21 9.54 14.35 14.57
C ASN A 21 10.13 12.94 14.32
N ALA A 22 9.37 12.07 13.65
CA ALA A 22 9.89 10.78 13.22
C ALA A 22 11.01 10.97 12.19
N PHE A 23 12.00 10.09 12.24
CA PHE A 23 13.09 10.10 11.25
C PHE A 23 12.53 9.86 9.85
N TYR A 24 12.89 10.75 8.94
CA TYR A 24 12.49 10.68 7.55
C TYR A 24 13.62 11.16 6.62
N SER A 25 13.75 10.55 5.45
CA SER A 25 14.68 11.02 4.42
C SER A 25 14.05 12.16 3.66
N ALA A 26 14.44 13.37 3.95
CA ALA A 26 14.00 14.56 3.23
C ALA A 26 14.83 14.76 1.96
N ASN A 27 14.18 15.19 0.89
CA ASN A 27 14.86 15.58 -0.35
C ASN A 27 15.53 16.94 -0.16
N TYR A 28 16.77 17.04 -0.61
CA TYR A 28 17.53 18.28 -0.60
C TYR A 28 18.00 18.64 -1.99
N SER A 29 18.01 19.93 -2.26
CA SER A 29 18.60 20.41 -3.51
C SER A 29 20.11 20.08 -3.54
N ALA A 30 20.57 19.54 -4.66
CA ALA A 30 22.00 19.31 -4.90
C ALA A 30 22.85 20.60 -4.78
N LEU A 31 22.23 21.77 -4.92
CA LEU A 31 22.86 23.09 -4.71
C LEU A 31 23.17 23.41 -3.26
N ALA A 32 22.61 22.66 -2.30
CA ALA A 32 22.89 22.85 -0.88
C ALA A 32 24.28 22.37 -0.45
N GLY A 33 25.06 21.79 -1.37
CA GLY A 33 26.46 21.42 -1.11
C GLY A 33 26.67 20.20 -0.18
N SER A 34 25.60 19.47 0.16
CA SER A 34 25.66 18.32 1.07
C SER A 34 26.28 17.06 0.43
N GLY A 35 26.44 17.05 -0.89
CA GLY A 35 26.92 15.87 -1.64
C GLY A 35 25.91 14.70 -1.66
N SER A 36 24.71 14.88 -1.13
CA SER A 36 23.62 13.91 -1.11
C SER A 36 22.33 14.61 -1.46
N GLU A 37 21.49 13.97 -2.25
CA GLU A 37 20.16 14.45 -2.60
C GLU A 37 19.12 14.21 -1.49
N THR A 38 19.47 13.44 -0.48
CA THR A 38 18.62 13.13 0.67
C THR A 38 19.35 13.28 1.98
N LEU A 39 18.69 13.78 3.00
CA LEU A 39 19.19 13.90 4.35
C LEU A 39 18.19 13.30 5.34
N GLN A 40 18.69 12.52 6.28
CA GLN A 40 17.87 12.02 7.40
C GLN A 40 17.59 13.15 8.39
N GLN A 41 16.32 13.45 8.61
CA GLN A 41 15.92 14.47 9.58
C GLN A 41 14.64 14.07 10.33
N ASN A 42 14.38 14.76 11.44
CA ASN A 42 13.19 14.56 12.26
C ASN A 42 12.05 15.40 11.69
N ALA A 43 11.39 14.91 10.65
CA ALA A 43 10.49 15.76 9.87
C ALA A 43 9.12 15.14 9.57
N ALA A 44 8.91 13.87 9.89
CA ALA A 44 7.63 13.24 9.66
C ALA A 44 6.78 13.15 10.93
N VAL A 45 5.47 13.08 10.75
CA VAL A 45 4.51 12.79 11.82
C VAL A 45 3.79 11.49 11.50
N LEU A 46 3.92 10.53 12.39
CA LEU A 46 3.24 9.23 12.30
C LEU A 46 2.16 9.11 13.38
N ARG A 47 1.05 8.50 13.02
CA ARG A 47 0.01 8.12 13.97
C ARG A 47 -0.19 6.62 13.96
N ASN A 48 -0.10 6.00 15.12
CA ASN A 48 -0.41 4.60 15.32
C ASN A 48 -1.66 4.46 16.19
N ARG A 49 -2.70 3.84 15.65
CA ARG A 49 -3.95 3.54 16.34
C ARG A 49 -4.20 2.06 16.31
N GLY A 50 -4.64 1.51 17.44
CA GLY A 50 -4.95 0.10 17.50
C GLY A 50 -5.97 -0.25 18.56
N LEU A 51 -6.48 -1.46 18.42
CA LEU A 51 -7.35 -2.15 19.35
C LEU A 51 -6.70 -3.49 19.68
N GLU A 52 -6.53 -3.76 20.97
CA GLU A 52 -6.00 -5.02 21.48
C GLU A 52 -7.07 -5.67 22.34
N ILE A 53 -7.30 -6.95 22.14
CA ILE A 53 -8.28 -7.74 22.87
C ILE A 53 -7.58 -8.99 23.37
N GLU A 54 -7.69 -9.25 24.66
CA GLU A 54 -7.27 -10.49 25.29
C GLU A 54 -8.45 -11.06 26.05
N LEU A 55 -8.78 -12.33 25.81
CA LEU A 55 -9.89 -13.03 26.46
C LEU A 55 -9.42 -14.39 26.95
N SER A 56 -9.80 -14.72 28.17
CA SER A 56 -9.58 -16.02 28.80
C SER A 56 -10.89 -16.59 29.36
N PHE A 57 -11.17 -17.82 29.02
CA PHE A 57 -12.40 -18.54 29.38
C PHE A 57 -12.05 -19.79 30.16
N ASP A 58 -12.55 -19.91 31.39
CA ASP A 58 -12.57 -21.18 32.15
C ASP A 58 -13.81 -21.98 31.72
N ILE A 59 -13.67 -22.79 30.67
CA ILE A 59 -14.77 -23.55 30.08
C ILE A 59 -15.23 -24.61 31.06
N ILE A 60 -14.29 -25.36 31.64
CA ILE A 60 -14.55 -26.37 32.64
C ILE A 60 -13.70 -26.03 33.84
N ARG A 61 -14.35 -26.03 35.03
CA ARG A 61 -13.68 -25.83 36.30
C ARG A 61 -14.41 -26.66 37.37
N THR A 62 -13.89 -27.86 37.59
CA THR A 62 -14.31 -28.79 38.61
C THR A 62 -13.13 -29.17 39.49
N ASP A 63 -13.36 -29.93 40.55
CA ASP A 63 -12.27 -30.39 41.44
C ASP A 63 -11.29 -31.32 40.71
N ASP A 64 -11.78 -32.07 39.73
CA ASP A 64 -11.00 -33.09 39.00
C ASP A 64 -10.48 -32.59 37.63
N MET A 65 -11.06 -31.54 37.05
CA MET A 65 -10.72 -31.10 35.70
C MET A 65 -10.86 -29.59 35.52
N THR A 66 -9.87 -29.00 34.85
CA THR A 66 -9.89 -27.60 34.44
C THR A 66 -9.58 -27.52 32.95
N LEU A 67 -10.44 -26.82 32.20
CA LEU A 67 -10.21 -26.47 30.80
C LEU A 67 -10.29 -24.97 30.64
N ASN A 68 -9.15 -24.36 30.30
CA ASN A 68 -9.04 -22.93 30.03
C ASN A 68 -8.76 -22.73 28.55
N PHE A 69 -9.40 -21.72 27.96
CA PHE A 69 -9.14 -21.25 26.60
C PHE A 69 -8.79 -19.76 26.63
N THR A 70 -7.63 -19.41 26.07
CA THR A 70 -7.18 -18.02 25.97
C THR A 70 -7.00 -17.67 24.51
N THR A 71 -7.50 -16.51 24.13
CA THR A 71 -7.32 -15.94 22.79
C THR A 71 -6.93 -14.46 22.89
N ASN A 72 -6.12 -14.01 21.97
CA ASN A 72 -5.79 -12.59 21.80
C ASN A 72 -5.91 -12.19 20.33
N GLY A 73 -6.15 -10.92 20.12
CA GLY A 73 -6.20 -10.32 18.80
C GLY A 73 -5.78 -8.86 18.87
N THR A 74 -5.01 -8.43 17.89
CA THR A 74 -4.57 -7.05 17.75
C THR A 74 -4.87 -6.58 16.34
N HIS A 75 -5.49 -5.41 16.23
CA HIS A 75 -5.66 -4.70 14.98
C HIS A 75 -5.07 -3.31 15.14
N TYR A 76 -4.15 -2.93 14.26
CA TYR A 76 -3.56 -1.60 14.30
C TYR A 76 -3.37 -1.03 12.90
N ARG A 77 -3.29 0.30 12.85
CA ARG A 77 -3.03 1.06 11.65
C ARG A 77 -2.02 2.17 11.94
N THR A 78 -0.96 2.21 11.14
CA THR A 78 0.04 3.28 11.17
C THR A 78 -0.18 4.21 9.99
N THR A 79 -0.58 5.45 10.26
CA THR A 79 -0.87 6.46 9.23
C THR A 79 0.24 7.51 9.21
N LEU A 80 0.71 7.83 8.01
CA LEU A 80 1.58 8.97 7.77
C LEU A 80 0.73 10.24 7.79
N ILE A 81 0.96 11.12 8.76
CA ILE A 81 0.14 12.33 8.94
C ILE A 81 0.74 13.49 8.16
N GLU A 82 2.06 13.65 8.24
CA GLU A 82 2.76 14.79 7.68
C GLU A 82 4.18 14.38 7.27
N VAL A 83 4.64 14.93 6.15
CA VAL A 83 6.02 14.82 5.66
C VAL A 83 6.51 16.21 5.25
N PRO A 84 7.84 16.42 5.10
CA PRO A 84 8.35 17.66 4.52
C PRO A 84 7.73 17.93 3.15
N GLU A 85 7.38 19.19 2.89
CA GLU A 85 6.72 19.60 1.63
C GLU A 85 7.55 19.19 0.40
N GLU A 86 8.87 19.22 0.51
CA GLU A 86 9.81 18.82 -0.54
C GLU A 86 9.71 17.33 -0.91
N ASN A 87 9.09 16.52 -0.07
CA ASN A 87 8.86 15.10 -0.30
C ASN A 87 7.47 14.81 -0.88
N ILE A 88 6.60 15.80 -1.00
CA ILE A 88 5.26 15.62 -1.59
C ILE A 88 5.41 15.72 -3.11
N PRO A 89 5.29 14.62 -3.86
CA PRO A 89 5.49 14.66 -5.29
C PRO A 89 4.28 15.28 -6.00
N ASP A 90 4.56 16.04 -7.03
CA ASP A 90 3.58 16.38 -8.05
C ASP A 90 3.50 15.24 -9.06
N ASN A 91 2.40 14.51 -9.04
CA ASN A 91 2.20 13.29 -9.84
C ASN A 91 1.44 13.57 -11.14
N THR A 92 1.45 14.81 -11.66
CA THR A 92 0.70 15.17 -12.87
C THR A 92 1.07 14.31 -14.09
N ASN A 93 2.30 13.77 -14.12
CA ASN A 93 2.80 12.95 -15.21
C ASN A 93 3.10 11.51 -14.81
N LEU A 94 2.62 11.06 -13.65
CA LEU A 94 2.82 9.71 -13.14
C LEU A 94 1.47 9.01 -12.96
N ASP A 95 1.44 7.70 -13.18
CA ASP A 95 0.25 6.87 -12.90
C ASP A 95 0.09 6.57 -11.39
N LEU A 96 0.39 7.56 -10.57
CA LEU A 96 0.23 7.53 -9.12
C LEU A 96 -0.81 8.56 -8.69
N PRO A 97 -1.60 8.29 -7.64
CA PRO A 97 -2.47 9.30 -7.06
C PRO A 97 -1.67 10.53 -6.60
N GLN A 98 -2.22 11.72 -6.80
CA GLN A 98 -1.57 12.99 -6.46
C GLN A 98 -1.08 12.99 -4.99
N GLY A 99 0.14 13.46 -4.78
CA GLY A 99 0.75 13.54 -3.45
C GLY A 99 1.17 12.20 -2.86
N THR A 100 1.18 11.11 -3.64
CA THR A 100 1.66 9.80 -3.22
C THR A 100 2.94 9.41 -3.92
N TRP A 101 3.71 8.51 -3.34
CA TRP A 101 4.93 7.97 -3.96
C TRP A 101 5.10 6.49 -3.65
N GLN A 102 5.78 5.82 -4.55
CA GLN A 102 6.13 4.41 -4.35
C GLN A 102 7.38 4.31 -3.48
N ALA A 103 7.28 3.64 -2.34
CA ALA A 103 8.41 3.30 -1.51
C ALA A 103 8.72 1.81 -1.67
N GLY A 104 9.90 1.49 -2.17
CA GLY A 104 10.38 0.10 -2.25
C GLY A 104 10.87 -0.40 -0.89
N VAL A 105 10.49 -1.61 -0.53
CA VAL A 105 11.19 -2.39 0.48
C VAL A 105 11.96 -3.47 -0.28
N GLY A 106 13.22 -3.20 -0.55
CA GLY A 106 14.17 -4.12 -1.13
C GLY A 106 13.66 -5.07 -2.22
N SER A 107 14.41 -5.26 -3.26
CA SER A 107 14.13 -6.31 -4.25
C SER A 107 14.12 -7.67 -3.56
N PHE A 108 12.94 -8.28 -3.45
CA PHE A 108 12.86 -9.69 -3.09
C PHE A 108 13.26 -10.50 -4.33
N SER A 109 14.55 -10.76 -4.46
CA SER A 109 15.08 -11.66 -5.46
C SER A 109 14.94 -13.09 -4.93
N ALA A 110 13.80 -13.71 -5.19
CA ALA A 110 13.75 -15.16 -5.16
C ALA A 110 14.49 -15.67 -6.41
N SER A 111 15.66 -16.22 -6.23
CA SER A 111 16.43 -16.84 -7.31
C SER A 111 15.57 -17.86 -8.04
N GLY A 112 15.24 -17.60 -9.30
CA GLY A 112 14.57 -18.53 -10.20
C GLY A 112 13.14 -18.22 -10.63
N ALA A 113 12.47 -17.28 -10.05
CA ALA A 113 11.19 -16.75 -10.55
C ALA A 113 11.29 -15.24 -10.56
N GLY A 114 10.91 -14.59 -11.64
CA GLY A 114 11.01 -13.14 -11.82
C GLY A 114 10.60 -12.39 -10.55
N GLY A 115 11.56 -11.73 -9.90
CA GLY A 115 11.35 -11.11 -8.61
C GLY A 115 10.34 -10.00 -8.70
N ALA A 116 9.18 -10.18 -8.08
CA ALA A 116 8.24 -9.09 -7.88
C ALA A 116 8.76 -8.21 -6.73
N SER A 117 9.13 -6.97 -7.04
CA SER A 117 9.37 -5.98 -5.99
C SER A 117 8.02 -5.56 -5.39
N ILE A 118 7.86 -5.77 -4.09
CA ILE A 118 6.71 -5.24 -3.36
C ILE A 118 6.95 -3.74 -3.16
N GLY A 119 6.06 -2.91 -3.71
CA GLY A 119 6.04 -1.48 -3.46
C GLY A 119 4.99 -1.10 -2.42
N TYR A 120 5.31 -0.11 -1.60
CA TYR A 120 4.32 0.54 -0.76
C TYR A 120 3.92 1.86 -1.41
N LEU A 121 2.60 2.15 -1.43
CA LEU A 121 2.10 3.45 -1.82
C LEU A 121 1.98 4.32 -0.58
N ARG A 122 2.86 5.28 -0.44
CA ARG A 122 2.87 6.24 0.67
C ARG A 122 2.28 7.58 0.25
N GLY A 123 1.81 8.32 1.22
CA GLY A 123 1.25 9.65 1.07
C GLY A 123 0.66 10.13 2.38
N GLU A 124 0.48 11.42 2.54
CA GLU A 124 -0.18 11.97 3.73
C GLU A 124 -1.61 11.45 3.87
N GLY A 125 -1.99 11.11 5.08
CA GLY A 125 -3.29 10.50 5.40
C GLY A 125 -3.42 9.01 5.05
N ARG A 126 -2.40 8.40 4.42
CA ARG A 126 -2.41 7.00 4.02
C ARG A 126 -1.73 6.10 5.04
N ASP A 127 -2.05 4.82 4.95
CA ASP A 127 -1.38 3.80 5.76
C ASP A 127 0.09 3.68 5.37
N TRP A 128 0.97 3.53 6.37
CA TRP A 128 2.40 3.37 6.16
C TRP A 128 2.74 2.09 5.38
N TYR A 129 1.94 1.04 5.56
CA TYR A 129 2.10 -0.27 4.94
C TYR A 129 1.13 -0.52 3.79
N ASN A 130 0.60 0.52 3.18
CA ASN A 130 -0.33 0.39 2.08
C ASN A 130 0.34 -0.24 0.86
N ILE A 131 -0.07 -1.45 0.49
CA ILE A 131 0.57 -2.24 -0.55
C ILE A 131 0.10 -1.77 -1.93
N TYR A 132 1.04 -1.68 -2.86
CA TYR A 132 0.81 -1.28 -4.24
C TYR A 132 1.33 -2.36 -5.18
N LEU A 133 0.43 -3.12 -5.79
CA LEU A 133 0.74 -4.32 -6.58
C LEU A 133 -0.08 -4.41 -7.86
N TYR A 134 0.38 -5.24 -8.78
CA TYR A 134 -0.41 -5.67 -9.92
C TYR A 134 -1.61 -6.51 -9.47
N LYS A 135 -2.80 -6.07 -9.86
CA LYS A 135 -4.04 -6.75 -9.49
C LYS A 135 -4.32 -7.90 -10.46
N TYR A 136 -4.34 -9.10 -9.93
CA TYR A 136 -4.70 -10.29 -10.68
C TYR A 136 -6.16 -10.26 -11.14
N ALA A 137 -6.43 -10.62 -12.40
CA ALA A 137 -7.74 -10.55 -13.03
C ALA A 137 -8.32 -11.93 -13.43
N GLY A 138 -7.66 -13.01 -13.04
CA GLY A 138 -8.07 -14.37 -13.36
C GLY A 138 -7.14 -15.05 -14.37
N VAL A 139 -7.59 -16.17 -14.91
CA VAL A 139 -6.90 -16.92 -15.95
C VAL A 139 -7.71 -16.82 -17.24
N ASP A 140 -7.05 -16.59 -18.34
CA ASP A 140 -7.64 -16.66 -19.66
C ASP A 140 -8.04 -18.11 -19.98
N LYS A 141 -9.27 -18.31 -20.41
CA LYS A 141 -9.81 -19.66 -20.64
C LYS A 141 -9.26 -20.32 -21.90
N GLU A 142 -8.78 -19.55 -22.85
CA GLU A 142 -8.28 -20.06 -24.13
C GLU A 142 -6.80 -20.42 -24.04
N SER A 143 -5.99 -19.53 -23.45
CA SER A 143 -4.53 -19.71 -23.36
C SER A 143 -4.04 -20.34 -22.06
N GLY A 144 -4.86 -20.33 -20.99
CA GLY A 144 -4.46 -20.77 -19.66
C GLY A 144 -3.49 -19.80 -18.95
N LEU A 145 -3.22 -18.63 -19.51
CA LEU A 145 -2.29 -17.65 -18.97
C LEU A 145 -2.96 -16.72 -17.93
N PRO A 146 -2.20 -16.20 -16.94
CA PRO A 146 -2.70 -15.25 -15.99
C PRO A 146 -3.04 -13.92 -16.65
N MET A 147 -4.17 -13.35 -16.27
CA MET A 147 -4.58 -12.01 -16.66
C MET A 147 -4.39 -11.02 -15.50
N TYR A 148 -4.13 -9.78 -15.85
CA TYR A 148 -3.96 -8.67 -14.93
C TYR A 148 -4.92 -7.53 -15.27
N TRP A 149 -5.25 -6.70 -14.29
CA TRP A 149 -5.99 -5.47 -14.55
C TRP A 149 -5.04 -4.40 -15.08
N HIS A 150 -5.49 -3.72 -16.11
CA HIS A 150 -4.87 -2.53 -16.67
C HIS A 150 -5.84 -1.35 -16.58
N ARG A 151 -5.36 -0.21 -16.07
CA ARG A 151 -6.09 1.05 -16.12
C ARG A 151 -5.65 1.81 -17.34
N VAL A 152 -6.54 2.02 -18.29
CA VAL A 152 -6.26 2.75 -19.51
C VAL A 152 -5.88 4.19 -19.18
N THR A 153 -4.72 4.62 -19.65
CA THR A 153 -4.18 5.98 -19.47
C THR A 153 -4.36 6.81 -20.74
N ASN A 154 -4.17 8.11 -20.65
CA ASN A 154 -4.13 8.96 -21.85
C ASN A 154 -3.00 8.53 -22.80
N ALA A 155 -1.87 8.07 -22.27
CA ALA A 155 -0.76 7.55 -23.07
C ALA A 155 -1.18 6.35 -23.93
N ASP A 156 -1.92 5.41 -23.38
CA ASP A 156 -2.46 4.24 -24.11
C ASP A 156 -3.36 4.66 -25.28
N LEU A 157 -4.04 5.78 -25.15
CA LEU A 157 -4.94 6.35 -26.14
C LEU A 157 -4.21 7.26 -27.16
N GLY A 158 -2.90 7.44 -27.01
CA GLY A 158 -2.12 8.36 -27.83
C GLY A 158 -2.39 9.83 -27.53
N LEU A 159 -2.78 10.12 -26.29
CA LEU A 159 -3.07 11.48 -25.82
C LEU A 159 -2.02 11.93 -24.79
N ASN A 160 -1.82 13.23 -24.71
CA ASN A 160 -1.12 13.86 -23.59
C ASN A 160 -2.03 13.95 -22.36
N ASP A 161 -1.49 14.32 -21.20
CA ASP A 161 -2.26 14.45 -19.97
C ASP A 161 -3.36 15.49 -20.03
N ASP A 162 -3.21 16.50 -20.90
CA ASP A 162 -4.22 17.53 -21.21
C ASP A 162 -5.30 17.06 -22.20
N GLY A 163 -5.21 15.81 -22.69
CA GLY A 163 -6.14 15.22 -23.65
C GLY A 163 -5.85 15.57 -25.11
N THR A 164 -4.77 16.31 -25.42
CA THR A 164 -4.35 16.58 -26.80
C THR A 164 -3.66 15.37 -27.43
N ALA A 165 -3.67 15.26 -28.77
CA ALA A 165 -3.04 14.14 -29.45
C ALA A 165 -1.50 14.16 -29.29
N ARG A 166 -0.91 13.00 -28.97
CA ARG A 166 0.53 12.82 -28.91
C ARG A 166 1.13 12.70 -30.32
N SER A 167 2.32 13.26 -30.48
CA SER A 167 3.04 13.16 -31.74
C SER A 167 3.51 11.74 -32.08
N ALA A 168 3.69 10.89 -31.07
CA ALA A 168 4.15 9.51 -31.22
C ALA A 168 3.01 8.49 -31.49
N GLY A 169 1.73 8.93 -31.49
CA GLY A 169 0.59 8.04 -31.67
C GLY A 169 0.25 7.23 -30.39
N TYR A 170 -0.43 6.10 -30.60
CA TYR A 170 -0.85 5.23 -29.51
C TYR A 170 0.29 4.43 -28.90
N ASP A 171 0.34 4.34 -27.59
CA ASP A 171 1.15 3.34 -26.91
C ASP A 171 0.49 1.96 -27.07
N HIS A 172 1.23 0.90 -26.77
CA HIS A 172 0.77 -0.50 -26.88
C HIS A 172 0.18 -0.84 -28.28
N ASN A 173 0.70 -0.23 -29.35
CA ASN A 173 0.25 -0.41 -30.75
C ASN A 173 -1.25 -0.15 -30.95
N GLY A 174 -1.84 0.77 -30.21
CA GLY A 174 -3.25 1.12 -30.29
C GLY A 174 -4.20 0.06 -29.75
N ARG A 175 -3.71 -0.86 -28.93
CA ARG A 175 -4.53 -1.94 -28.32
C ARG A 175 -5.74 -1.43 -27.57
N TYR A 176 -5.64 -0.26 -26.94
CA TYR A 176 -6.65 0.33 -26.08
C TYR A 176 -7.39 1.52 -26.73
N LYS A 177 -7.17 1.79 -28.02
CA LYS A 177 -7.67 2.98 -28.74
C LYS A 177 -9.19 3.21 -28.69
N ASP A 178 -9.97 2.14 -28.51
CA ASP A 178 -11.45 2.20 -28.48
C ASP A 178 -12.01 2.35 -27.04
N LEU A 179 -11.13 2.49 -26.05
CA LEU A 179 -11.48 2.62 -24.64
C LEU A 179 -11.33 4.08 -24.18
N LYS A 180 -11.71 4.36 -22.95
CA LYS A 180 -11.59 5.68 -22.33
C LYS A 180 -10.52 5.66 -21.23
N ALA A 181 -9.84 6.78 -21.06
CA ALA A 181 -8.91 6.96 -19.94
C ALA A 181 -9.63 6.73 -18.59
N GLY A 182 -8.99 6.00 -17.69
CA GLY A 182 -9.56 5.57 -16.40
C GLY A 182 -10.38 4.28 -16.45
N GLU A 183 -10.65 3.73 -17.63
CA GLU A 183 -11.33 2.45 -17.77
C GLU A 183 -10.41 1.29 -17.35
N ASN A 184 -10.97 0.30 -16.66
CA ASN A 184 -10.21 -0.87 -16.23
C ASN A 184 -10.53 -2.06 -17.15
N VAL A 185 -9.49 -2.61 -17.74
CA VAL A 185 -9.57 -3.75 -18.67
C VAL A 185 -8.64 -4.87 -18.22
N LYS A 186 -8.88 -6.07 -18.72
CA LYS A 186 -8.01 -7.21 -18.46
C LYS A 186 -6.97 -7.35 -19.57
N THR A 187 -5.73 -7.57 -19.19
CA THR A 187 -4.64 -7.80 -20.14
C THR A 187 -3.87 -9.07 -19.82
N LEU A 188 -3.43 -9.78 -20.85
CA LEU A 188 -2.50 -10.90 -20.77
C LEU A 188 -1.04 -10.45 -20.72
N VAL A 189 -0.78 -9.19 -21.08
CA VAL A 189 0.56 -8.63 -21.15
C VAL A 189 0.93 -8.05 -19.80
N SER A 190 1.87 -8.69 -19.12
CA SER A 190 2.31 -8.27 -17.77
C SER A 190 2.94 -6.88 -17.75
N SER A 191 3.58 -6.46 -18.86
CA SER A 191 4.14 -5.10 -18.98
C SER A 191 3.08 -4.00 -19.06
N ASP A 192 1.87 -4.34 -19.48
CA ASP A 192 0.76 -3.40 -19.55
C ASP A 192 -0.04 -3.35 -18.23
N ALA A 193 0.21 -4.28 -17.30
CA ALA A 193 -0.52 -4.35 -16.05
C ALA A 193 -0.30 -3.08 -15.22
N SER A 194 -1.40 -2.49 -14.73
CA SER A 194 -1.34 -1.34 -13.84
C SER A 194 -1.18 -1.77 -12.39
N LEU A 195 -0.50 -0.94 -11.62
CA LEU A 195 -0.39 -1.10 -10.18
C LEU A 195 -1.65 -0.54 -9.49
N TYR A 196 -2.13 -1.23 -8.50
CA TYR A 196 -3.31 -0.86 -7.72
C TYR A 196 -3.00 -0.85 -6.23
N GLU A 197 -3.63 0.09 -5.53
CA GLU A 197 -3.68 0.11 -4.08
C GLU A 197 -4.51 -1.09 -3.59
N MET A 198 -3.90 -1.95 -2.80
CA MET A 198 -4.52 -3.22 -2.37
C MET A 198 -5.27 -3.09 -1.05
N GLY A 199 -5.51 -1.88 -0.58
CA GLY A 199 -6.20 -1.64 0.68
C GLY A 199 -5.42 -2.13 1.90
N SER A 200 -5.62 -1.49 3.02
CA SER A 200 -5.07 -1.86 4.34
C SER A 200 -6.13 -2.56 5.18
#